data_3fa56106ddf977cb7572e5868370f337
#
_entry.id   3fa56106ddf977cb7572e5868370f337
#
_cell.length_a   1.000
_cell.length_b   1.000
_cell.length_c   1.000
_cell.angle_alpha   90.00
_cell.angle_beta   90.00
_cell.angle_gamma   90.00
#
_symmetry.space_group_name_H-M   'P 1'
#
loop_
_entity.id
_entity.type
_entity.pdbx_description
1 polymer ?
#
loop_
_entity_poly.entity_id
_entity_poly.type
_entity_poly.pdbx_seq_one_letter_code
_entity_poly.pdbx_strand_id
1 'polypeptide(L)'
;MIQVGVGLRSAHYEAAMTPASIDFVEVHAENFFAEGGVTHDLLMSVTEHYKISLHGTSLGLGSLQPPPLSHLKKMKRLIERCSPFLISDHACFSWSDDGNSTVHAGDLLPIRFDKE
;
A
#
# COMPACT_ATOMS: atom_id res chain seq x y z
N MET A 1 -18.48 13.90 9.11
CA MET A 1 -18.39 14.48 7.74
C MET A 1 -17.86 13.42 6.81
N ILE A 2 -18.44 13.26 5.64
CA ILE A 2 -17.96 12.30 4.63
C ILE A 2 -16.70 12.88 4.00
N GLN A 3 -15.63 12.08 3.90
CA GLN A 3 -14.40 12.43 3.19
C GLN A 3 -14.43 11.76 1.81
N VAL A 4 -13.97 12.47 0.80
CA VAL A 4 -13.92 11.99 -0.59
C VAL A 4 -12.47 12.00 -1.08
N GLY A 5 -12.03 10.88 -1.63
CA GLY A 5 -10.69 10.74 -2.16
C GLY A 5 -10.65 9.98 -3.49
N VAL A 6 -9.50 9.97 -4.11
CA VAL A 6 -9.25 9.26 -5.36
C VAL A 6 -7.97 8.44 -5.30
N GLY A 7 -7.94 7.35 -6.05
CA GLY A 7 -6.70 6.57 -6.23
C GLY A 7 -5.69 7.32 -7.09
N LEU A 8 -4.49 7.51 -6.55
CA LEU A 8 -3.39 8.15 -7.27
C LEU A 8 -2.78 7.17 -8.29
N ARG A 9 -2.92 7.47 -9.56
CA ARG A 9 -2.35 6.73 -10.68
C ARG A 9 -1.26 7.54 -11.37
N SER A 10 -0.33 6.88 -12.05
CA SER A 10 0.77 7.56 -12.75
C SER A 10 0.29 8.66 -13.72
N ALA A 11 -0.84 8.43 -14.38
CA ALA A 11 -1.46 9.44 -15.27
C ALA A 11 -1.93 10.72 -14.54
N HIS A 12 -2.03 10.68 -13.21
CA HIS A 12 -2.52 11.80 -12.39
C HIS A 12 -1.42 12.52 -11.61
N TYR A 13 -0.17 12.07 -11.72
CA TYR A 13 0.93 12.58 -10.90
C TYR A 13 1.13 14.09 -11.06
N GLU A 14 1.09 14.58 -12.28
CA GLU A 14 1.23 16.02 -12.55
C GLU A 14 0.05 16.81 -11.95
N ALA A 15 -1.18 16.32 -12.13
CA ALA A 15 -2.38 16.96 -11.59
C ALA A 15 -2.40 16.97 -10.05
N ALA A 16 -1.84 15.94 -9.41
CA ALA A 16 -1.78 15.84 -7.95
C ALA A 16 -0.80 16.83 -7.30
N MET A 17 0.07 17.46 -8.08
CA MET A 17 0.96 18.52 -7.59
C MET A 17 0.24 19.85 -7.37
N THR A 18 -1.01 19.98 -7.83
CA THR A 18 -1.85 21.16 -7.62
C THR A 18 -3.04 20.77 -6.75
N PRO A 19 -3.29 21.47 -5.64
CA PRO A 19 -4.41 21.14 -4.75
C PRO A 19 -5.74 21.13 -5.48
N ALA A 20 -6.54 20.06 -5.27
CA ALA A 20 -7.87 19.88 -5.79
C ALA A 20 -8.88 19.75 -4.64
N SER A 21 -10.18 19.85 -4.95
CA SER A 21 -11.27 19.76 -3.97
C SER A 21 -11.57 18.30 -3.58
N ILE A 22 -10.53 17.58 -3.13
CA ILE A 22 -10.63 16.23 -2.57
C ILE A 22 -9.95 16.20 -1.20
N ASP A 23 -10.39 15.29 -0.33
CA ASP A 23 -9.90 15.22 1.05
C ASP A 23 -8.64 14.38 1.20
N PHE A 24 -8.49 13.36 0.36
CA PHE A 24 -7.36 12.45 0.42
C PHE A 24 -7.04 11.81 -0.94
N VAL A 25 -5.85 11.27 -1.04
CA VAL A 25 -5.47 10.36 -2.14
C VAL A 25 -5.09 8.99 -1.58
N GLU A 26 -5.47 7.94 -2.31
CA GLU A 26 -5.04 6.58 -2.02
C GLU A 26 -3.87 6.20 -2.90
N VAL A 27 -2.82 5.67 -2.30
CA VAL A 27 -1.61 5.22 -2.98
C VAL A 27 -1.36 3.74 -2.74
N HIS A 28 -0.89 3.03 -3.75
CA HIS A 28 -0.44 1.64 -3.61
C HIS A 28 0.92 1.60 -2.94
N ALA A 29 1.00 1.01 -1.76
CA ALA A 29 2.18 1.04 -0.91
C ALA A 29 3.44 0.51 -1.62
N GLU A 30 3.31 -0.62 -2.31
CA GLU A 30 4.43 -1.30 -2.95
C GLU A 30 5.10 -0.45 -4.03
N ASN A 31 4.38 0.45 -4.67
CA ASN A 31 4.92 1.37 -5.66
C ASN A 31 5.85 2.44 -5.06
N PHE A 32 5.81 2.60 -3.74
CA PHE A 32 6.52 3.65 -3.01
C PHE A 32 7.54 3.10 -1.99
N PHE A 33 7.93 1.85 -2.10
CA PHE A 33 8.90 1.23 -1.20
C PHE A 33 10.34 1.71 -1.39
N ALA A 34 10.65 2.34 -2.52
CA ALA A 34 11.96 2.94 -2.72
C ALA A 34 12.20 4.09 -1.71
N GLU A 35 13.42 4.15 -1.18
CA GLU A 35 13.79 5.14 -0.14
C GLU A 35 14.25 6.49 -0.73
N GLY A 36 14.19 6.66 -2.04
CA GLY A 36 14.58 7.88 -2.74
C GLY A 36 14.19 7.83 -4.21
N GLY A 37 14.55 8.88 -4.94
CA GLY A 37 14.25 9.05 -6.35
C GLY A 37 12.89 9.69 -6.61
N VAL A 38 12.53 9.78 -7.89
CA VAL A 38 11.36 10.53 -8.36
C VAL A 38 10.05 10.10 -7.69
N THR A 39 9.86 8.80 -7.50
CA THR A 39 8.64 8.27 -6.87
C THR A 39 8.52 8.69 -5.40
N HIS A 40 9.64 8.67 -4.68
CA HIS A 40 9.70 9.15 -3.29
C HIS A 40 9.38 10.65 -3.22
N ASP A 41 10.02 11.46 -4.05
CA ASP A 41 9.84 12.90 -4.05
C ASP A 41 8.41 13.30 -4.42
N LEU A 42 7.82 12.59 -5.37
CA LEU A 42 6.42 12.73 -5.71
C LEU A 42 5.51 12.48 -4.50
N LEU A 43 5.69 11.36 -3.80
CA LEU A 43 4.87 11.03 -2.62
C LEU A 43 4.99 12.13 -1.56
N MET A 44 6.20 12.60 -1.30
CA MET A 44 6.42 13.67 -0.32
C MET A 44 5.69 14.96 -0.72
N SER A 45 5.76 15.36 -1.98
CA SER A 45 5.03 16.53 -2.47
C SER A 45 3.50 16.36 -2.35
N VAL A 46 2.98 15.16 -2.62
CA VAL A 46 1.55 14.87 -2.47
C VAL A 46 1.10 14.96 -1.02
N THR A 47 1.95 14.54 -0.05
CA THR A 47 1.64 14.65 1.38
C THR A 47 1.49 16.08 1.88
N GLU A 48 2.05 17.06 1.16
CA GLU A 48 1.89 18.49 1.50
C GLU A 48 0.48 19.02 1.21
N HIS A 49 -0.26 18.35 0.32
CA HIS A 49 -1.56 18.82 -0.16
C HIS A 49 -2.73 17.94 0.28
N TYR A 50 -2.49 16.64 0.48
CA TYR A 50 -3.55 15.67 0.74
C TYR A 50 -3.21 14.76 1.92
N LYS A 51 -4.25 14.28 2.60
CA LYS A 51 -4.12 13.13 3.48
C LYS A 51 -3.84 11.88 2.64
N ILE A 52 -3.08 10.95 3.17
CA ILE A 52 -2.74 9.70 2.48
C ILE A 52 -3.55 8.54 3.05
N SER A 53 -4.26 7.84 2.16
CA SER A 53 -4.72 6.47 2.40
C SER A 53 -3.71 5.52 1.77
N LEU A 54 -3.09 4.67 2.58
CA LEU A 54 -2.09 3.72 2.11
C LEU A 54 -2.73 2.35 1.90
N HIS A 55 -2.75 1.87 0.67
CA HIS A 55 -3.30 0.57 0.31
C HIS A 55 -2.19 -0.41 -0.09
N GLY A 56 -2.03 -1.46 0.70
CA GLY A 56 -1.12 -2.57 0.39
C GLY A 56 -1.84 -3.69 -0.36
N THR A 57 -1.09 -4.45 -1.13
CA THR A 57 -1.58 -5.62 -1.87
C THR A 57 -0.79 -6.88 -1.54
N SER A 58 0.20 -6.80 -0.67
CA SER A 58 1.15 -7.89 -0.46
C SER A 58 1.36 -8.28 1.01
N LEU A 59 0.53 -7.82 1.94
CA LEU A 59 0.58 -8.34 3.32
C LEU A 59 0.04 -9.77 3.41
N GLY A 60 -0.92 -10.12 2.56
CA GLY A 60 -1.48 -11.47 2.52
C GLY A 60 -2.09 -11.89 3.85
N LEU A 61 -2.99 -11.07 4.40
CA LEU A 61 -3.52 -11.21 5.76
C LEU A 61 -4.24 -12.56 6.03
N GLY A 62 -4.64 -13.26 4.97
CA GLY A 62 -5.23 -14.60 5.05
C GLY A 62 -4.23 -15.74 4.84
N SER A 63 -2.96 -15.45 4.66
CA SER A 63 -1.92 -16.47 4.45
C SER A 63 -1.59 -17.20 5.74
N LEU A 64 -1.20 -18.47 5.63
CA LEU A 64 -0.67 -19.23 6.77
C LEU A 64 0.72 -18.77 7.20
N GLN A 65 1.50 -18.26 6.24
CA GLN A 65 2.83 -17.71 6.50
C GLN A 65 2.76 -16.18 6.50
N PRO A 66 3.44 -15.53 7.44
CA PRO A 66 3.54 -14.07 7.43
C PRO A 66 4.40 -13.61 6.24
N PRO A 67 4.21 -12.36 5.77
CA PRO A 67 5.12 -11.81 4.79
C PRO A 67 6.54 -11.70 5.35
N PRO A 68 7.58 -11.74 4.49
CA PRO A 68 8.95 -11.60 4.94
C PRO A 68 9.19 -10.34 5.76
N LEU A 69 10.05 -10.42 6.76
CA LEU A 69 10.38 -9.28 7.60
C LEU A 69 10.91 -8.07 6.80
N SER A 70 11.58 -8.32 5.68
CA SER A 70 12.04 -7.28 4.76
C SER A 70 10.87 -6.49 4.16
N HIS A 71 9.76 -7.15 3.83
CA HIS A 71 8.54 -6.50 3.34
C HIS A 71 7.89 -5.65 4.43
N LEU A 72 7.75 -6.20 5.63
CA LEU A 72 7.20 -5.46 6.79
C LEU A 72 8.04 -4.24 7.14
N LYS A 73 9.37 -4.33 7.05
CA LYS A 73 10.26 -3.19 7.26
C LYS A 73 10.05 -2.09 6.22
N LYS A 74 9.87 -2.45 4.94
CA LYS A 74 9.57 -1.47 3.88
C LYS A 74 8.24 -0.77 4.13
N MET A 75 7.19 -1.54 4.46
CA MET A 75 5.89 -0.99 4.81
C MET A 75 5.98 -0.03 6.01
N LYS A 76 6.67 -0.44 7.09
CA LYS A 76 6.87 0.40 8.26
C LYS A 76 7.54 1.73 7.91
N ARG A 77 8.64 1.69 7.14
CA ARG A 77 9.35 2.91 6.71
C ARG A 77 8.47 3.83 5.87
N LEU A 78 7.64 3.26 5.00
CA LEU A 78 6.71 4.04 4.20
C LEU A 78 5.65 4.72 5.08
N ILE A 79 5.08 3.99 6.05
CA ILE A 79 4.14 4.53 7.03
C ILE A 79 4.78 5.70 7.80
N GLU A 80 6.00 5.52 8.28
CA GLU A 80 6.73 6.57 9.01
C GLU A 80 6.98 7.82 8.15
N ARG A 81 7.19 7.65 6.83
CA ARG A 81 7.42 8.77 5.91
C ARG A 81 6.16 9.56 5.58
N CYS A 82 5.07 8.89 5.24
CA CYS A 82 3.87 9.58 4.75
C CYS A 82 2.78 9.78 5.81
N SER A 83 2.97 9.23 7.01
CA SER A 83 2.01 9.36 8.13
C SER A 83 0.55 9.20 7.69
N PRO A 84 0.16 8.07 7.08
CA PRO A 84 -1.16 7.91 6.49
C PRO A 84 -2.25 7.95 7.56
N PHE A 85 -3.41 8.50 7.22
CA PHE A 85 -4.58 8.49 8.12
C PHE A 85 -5.34 7.16 8.07
N LEU A 86 -5.15 6.39 6.99
CA LEU A 86 -5.76 5.08 6.78
C LEU A 86 -4.74 4.13 6.14
N ILE A 87 -4.73 2.89 6.61
CA ILE A 87 -3.95 1.80 6.05
C ILE A 87 -4.91 0.64 5.78
N SER A 88 -4.83 0.07 4.60
CA SER A 88 -5.62 -1.10 4.20
C SER A 88 -4.78 -2.10 3.42
N ASP A 89 -5.19 -3.35 3.46
CA ASP A 89 -4.63 -4.42 2.63
C ASP A 89 -5.70 -5.48 2.37
N HIS A 90 -5.44 -6.39 1.45
CA HIS A 90 -6.36 -7.46 1.09
C HIS A 90 -6.35 -8.60 2.12
N ALA A 91 -7.54 -9.04 2.53
CA ALA A 91 -7.74 -10.28 3.26
C ALA A 91 -7.65 -11.47 2.28
N CYS A 92 -6.45 -11.70 1.75
CA CYS A 92 -6.18 -12.72 0.74
C CYS A 92 -5.04 -13.64 1.18
N PHE A 93 -4.91 -14.75 0.48
CA PHE A 93 -3.78 -15.65 0.58
C PHE A 93 -2.74 -15.25 -0.48
N SER A 94 -1.52 -14.94 -0.07
CA SER A 94 -0.45 -14.50 -0.98
C SER A 94 0.91 -15.11 -0.69
N TRP A 95 1.15 -15.51 0.56
CA TRP A 95 2.44 -16.05 0.98
C TRP A 95 2.36 -17.54 1.29
N SER A 96 3.34 -18.28 0.80
CA SER A 96 3.52 -19.70 1.05
C SER A 96 4.99 -20.02 1.31
N ASP A 97 5.23 -21.17 1.92
CA ASP A 97 6.56 -21.72 2.11
C ASP A 97 6.74 -22.90 1.15
N ASP A 98 7.78 -22.87 0.34
CA ASP A 98 8.15 -23.96 -0.58
C ASP A 98 9.16 -24.96 0.04
N GLY A 99 9.45 -24.80 1.33
CA GLY A 99 10.45 -25.59 2.07
C GLY A 99 11.86 -25.02 2.02
N ASN A 100 12.12 -24.02 1.18
CA ASN A 100 13.41 -23.33 1.08
C ASN A 100 13.29 -21.84 1.42
N SER A 101 12.16 -21.22 1.07
CA SER A 101 11.93 -19.80 1.30
C SER A 101 10.43 -19.47 1.34
N THR A 102 10.11 -18.33 1.90
CA THR A 102 8.76 -17.76 1.78
C THR A 102 8.60 -17.09 0.42
N VAL A 103 7.65 -17.54 -0.36
CA VAL A 103 7.38 -17.04 -1.72
C VAL A 103 6.01 -16.37 -1.81
N HIS A 104 5.92 -15.33 -2.64
CA HIS A 104 4.67 -14.65 -2.96
C HIS A 104 4.03 -15.30 -4.19
N ALA A 105 2.72 -15.57 -4.11
CA ALA A 105 1.97 -16.21 -5.20
C ALA A 105 1.89 -15.36 -6.47
N GLY A 106 2.22 -14.06 -6.38
CA GLY A 106 2.10 -13.12 -7.50
C GLY A 106 0.68 -12.64 -7.78
N ASP A 107 -0.28 -13.05 -6.98
CA ASP A 107 -1.70 -12.71 -7.12
C ASP A 107 -2.38 -12.58 -5.75
N LEU A 108 -3.59 -12.04 -5.75
CA LEU A 108 -4.48 -11.90 -4.59
C LEU A 108 -5.46 -13.08 -4.58
N LEU A 109 -5.03 -14.20 -4.03
CA LEU A 109 -5.84 -15.41 -3.99
C LEU A 109 -6.91 -15.32 -2.89
N PRO A 110 -8.18 -15.64 -3.19
CA PRO A 110 -9.24 -15.58 -2.19
C PRO A 110 -9.01 -16.61 -1.09
N ILE A 111 -9.26 -16.22 0.15
CA ILE A 111 -9.30 -17.15 1.26
C ILE A 111 -10.66 -17.85 1.29
N ARG A 112 -10.66 -19.10 1.75
CA ARG A 112 -11.89 -19.85 1.97
C ARG A 112 -12.46 -19.52 3.34
N PHE A 113 -13.74 -19.18 3.38
CA PHE A 113 -14.49 -18.98 4.61
C PHE A 113 -15.41 -20.18 4.82
N ASP A 114 -14.98 -21.11 5.64
CA ASP A 114 -15.84 -22.22 6.07
C ASP A 114 -16.51 -21.85 7.40
N LYS A 115 -17.80 -22.17 7.51
CA LYS A 115 -18.56 -22.08 8.76
C LYS A 115 -18.39 -23.38 9.53
N GLU A 116 -17.27 -23.61 10.14
CA GLU A 116 -17.10 -24.64 11.18
C GLU A 116 -16.70 -23.98 12.50
#